data_e6108720f4bb5e57146e80fdf4ef347b
#
_entry.id   e6108720f4bb5e57146e80fdf4ef347b
#
_cell.length_a   1.000
_cell.length_b   1.000
_cell.length_c   1.000
_cell.angle_alpha   90.00
_cell.angle_beta   90.00
_cell.angle_gamma   90.00
#
_symmetry.space_group_name_H-M   'P 1'
#
loop_
_entity.id
_entity.type
_entity.pdbx_description
1 polymer ?
#
loop_
_entity_poly.entity_id
_entity_poly.type
_entity_poly.pdbx_seq_one_letter_code
_entity_poly.pdbx_strand_id
1 'polypeptide(L)'
;MALFAAAAFMTVPSFAQQTSPPPIAAPSPSGNQAAASGQPDQAEMMKQMTELAKLNENHKLLASMAGTWSYTVQMWMNPDPNAKPEVSKGTAIRKSMMNGRFFVTDVTGNMQMPGADGKMKDMTFKGMGIEGYDNVKKKFIGTWADNMGTSIMMSEGDYDPATKTFTYTGEYEAIPGMKQKIREVVKIVDKDHHTLEWYEDRGGQEAKTMEIAYTRKK
;
A
#
# COMPACT_ATOMS: atom_id res chain seq x y z
N MET A 1 45.06 26.77 8.05
CA MET A 1 46.17 25.90 8.52
C MET A 1 45.68 24.46 8.56
N ALA A 2 46.35 23.65 7.70
CA ALA A 2 46.46 22.16 7.68
C ALA A 2 45.19 21.33 7.74
N LEU A 3 44.66 20.80 6.65
CA LEU A 3 44.99 19.59 5.87
C LEU A 3 45.48 18.38 6.67
N PHE A 4 44.63 17.33 6.74
CA PHE A 4 45.11 15.95 6.71
C PHE A 4 44.10 15.09 5.91
N ALA A 5 44.55 14.69 4.71
CA ALA A 5 43.95 13.63 3.92
C ALA A 5 44.51 12.29 4.39
N ALA A 6 43.67 11.35 4.74
CA ALA A 6 44.05 9.95 4.95
C ALA A 6 43.42 9.11 3.84
N ALA A 7 44.23 8.72 2.86
CA ALA A 7 43.85 7.73 1.85
C ALA A 7 44.00 6.34 2.46
N ALA A 8 42.89 5.61 2.60
CA ALA A 8 42.90 4.20 2.94
C ALA A 8 42.91 3.38 1.64
N PHE A 9 44.03 2.69 1.41
CA PHE A 9 44.17 1.67 0.36
C PHE A 9 43.36 0.44 0.76
N MET A 10 42.29 0.15 0.02
CA MET A 10 41.60 -1.15 0.10
C MET A 10 42.35 -2.14 -0.80
N THR A 11 42.96 -3.13 -0.18
CA THR A 11 43.53 -4.32 -0.85
C THR A 11 42.39 -5.24 -1.28
N VAL A 12 42.34 -5.49 -2.59
CA VAL A 12 41.43 -6.47 -3.19
C VAL A 12 42.00 -7.87 -2.94
N PRO A 13 41.25 -8.83 -2.36
CA PRO A 13 41.73 -10.19 -2.24
C PRO A 13 41.71 -10.87 -3.61
N SER A 14 42.89 -11.48 -3.94
CA SER A 14 43.11 -12.27 -5.14
C SER A 14 42.21 -13.52 -5.11
N PHE A 15 41.39 -13.71 -6.11
CA PHE A 15 40.61 -14.97 -6.29
C PHE A 15 41.56 -16.10 -6.64
N ALA A 16 41.68 -17.10 -5.76
CA ALA A 16 42.37 -18.34 -6.03
C ALA A 16 41.64 -19.12 -7.16
N GLN A 17 42.41 -19.60 -8.14
CA GLN A 17 41.95 -20.44 -9.20
C GLN A 17 41.33 -21.73 -8.64
N GLN A 18 40.04 -21.91 -8.87
CA GLN A 18 39.33 -23.13 -8.55
C GLN A 18 39.70 -24.21 -9.54
N THR A 19 40.39 -25.24 -9.10
CA THR A 19 40.71 -26.46 -9.87
C THR A 19 39.43 -27.22 -10.16
N SER A 20 39.23 -27.60 -11.42
CA SER A 20 38.09 -28.38 -11.88
C SER A 20 37.98 -29.72 -11.13
N PRO A 21 36.81 -30.13 -10.67
CA PRO A 21 36.61 -31.47 -10.12
C PRO A 21 36.68 -32.56 -11.23
N PRO A 22 37.07 -33.79 -10.89
CA PRO A 22 37.13 -34.91 -11.84
C PRO A 22 35.74 -35.25 -12.40
N PRO A 23 35.65 -35.86 -13.58
CA PRO A 23 34.39 -36.20 -14.21
C PRO A 23 33.65 -37.26 -13.39
N ILE A 24 32.43 -36.89 -12.98
CA ILE A 24 31.50 -37.78 -12.30
C ILE A 24 30.96 -38.76 -13.32
N ALA A 25 31.13 -40.06 -13.08
CA ALA A 25 30.57 -41.13 -13.88
C ALA A 25 29.01 -40.99 -13.92
N ALA A 26 28.46 -41.10 -15.14
CA ALA A 26 27.03 -41.08 -15.36
C ALA A 26 26.32 -42.19 -14.57
N PRO A 27 25.28 -41.91 -13.80
CA PRO A 27 24.47 -42.95 -13.19
C PRO A 27 23.63 -43.66 -14.26
N SER A 28 23.68 -44.97 -14.25
CA SER A 28 22.81 -45.84 -15.05
C SER A 28 21.33 -45.58 -14.75
N PRO A 29 20.42 -45.65 -15.72
CA PRO A 29 19.00 -45.49 -15.49
C PRO A 29 18.44 -46.71 -14.77
N SER A 30 18.39 -46.66 -13.45
CA SER A 30 17.68 -47.68 -12.67
C SER A 30 16.31 -47.07 -12.30
N GLY A 31 15.28 -47.71 -12.82
CA GLY A 31 13.90 -47.30 -12.69
C GLY A 31 13.39 -47.25 -11.26
N ASN A 32 12.48 -46.44 -11.09
CA ASN A 32 11.32 -46.25 -10.23
C ASN A 32 11.22 -44.77 -9.87
N GLN A 33 10.67 -44.00 -10.80
CA GLN A 33 10.00 -42.77 -10.40
C GLN A 33 8.74 -43.17 -9.61
N ALA A 34 8.89 -43.27 -8.30
CA ALA A 34 7.76 -43.15 -7.41
C ALA A 34 7.13 -41.80 -7.72
N ALA A 35 5.91 -41.81 -8.21
CA ALA A 35 5.11 -40.64 -8.48
C ALA A 35 5.15 -39.70 -7.22
N ALA A 36 5.73 -38.53 -7.37
CA ALA A 36 5.60 -37.44 -6.39
C ALA A 36 4.13 -37.00 -6.41
N SER A 37 3.35 -37.66 -5.56
CA SER A 37 1.95 -37.32 -5.30
C SER A 37 1.90 -35.95 -4.66
N GLY A 38 1.40 -34.94 -5.40
CA GLY A 38 1.01 -33.70 -4.77
C GLY A 38 1.19 -32.40 -5.57
N GLN A 39 1.93 -32.37 -6.67
CA GLN A 39 1.94 -31.18 -7.53
C GLN A 39 0.86 -31.33 -8.61
N PRO A 40 -0.02 -30.31 -8.78
CA PRO A 40 -0.97 -30.29 -9.89
C PRO A 40 -0.18 -30.36 -11.20
N ASP A 41 -0.75 -31.04 -12.21
CA ASP A 41 -0.19 -31.08 -13.53
C ASP A 41 -0.11 -29.67 -14.14
N GLN A 42 0.80 -29.43 -15.06
CA GLN A 42 1.05 -28.12 -15.65
C GLN A 42 -0.21 -27.55 -16.32
N ALA A 43 -1.05 -28.37 -16.92
CA ALA A 43 -2.29 -27.93 -17.55
C ALA A 43 -3.29 -27.45 -16.51
N GLU A 44 -3.41 -28.14 -15.38
CA GLU A 44 -4.28 -27.72 -14.28
C GLU A 44 -3.78 -26.43 -13.62
N MET A 45 -2.46 -26.28 -13.42
CA MET A 45 -1.90 -24.99 -12.95
C MET A 45 -2.22 -23.84 -13.89
N MET A 46 -2.04 -24.00 -15.19
CA MET A 46 -2.36 -22.97 -16.17
C MET A 46 -3.84 -22.60 -16.17
N LYS A 47 -4.72 -23.58 -16.03
CA LYS A 47 -6.16 -23.38 -15.90
C LYS A 47 -6.48 -22.56 -14.64
N GLN A 48 -5.93 -22.93 -13.49
CA GLN A 48 -6.13 -22.21 -12.23
C GLN A 48 -5.61 -20.75 -12.31
N MET A 49 -4.42 -20.54 -12.88
CA MET A 49 -3.89 -19.19 -13.10
C MET A 49 -4.81 -18.35 -13.99
N THR A 50 -5.37 -18.95 -15.04
CA THR A 50 -6.31 -18.28 -15.94
C THR A 50 -7.59 -17.89 -15.22
N GLU A 51 -8.16 -18.75 -14.38
CA GLU A 51 -9.35 -18.46 -13.58
C GLU A 51 -9.07 -17.35 -12.56
N LEU A 52 -7.94 -17.43 -11.83
CA LEU A 52 -7.53 -16.42 -10.85
C LEU A 52 -7.21 -15.06 -11.49
N ALA A 53 -6.88 -15.01 -12.77
CA ALA A 53 -6.66 -13.74 -13.48
C ALA A 53 -7.96 -13.05 -13.94
N LYS A 54 -9.14 -13.66 -13.76
CA LYS A 54 -10.41 -13.08 -14.18
C LYS A 54 -10.86 -11.96 -13.24
N LEU A 55 -11.45 -10.93 -13.84
CA LEU A 55 -12.13 -9.88 -13.08
C LEU A 55 -13.48 -10.42 -12.55
N ASN A 56 -13.88 -9.95 -11.38
CA ASN A 56 -15.11 -10.35 -10.71
C ASN A 56 -15.86 -9.13 -10.13
N GLU A 57 -16.89 -9.37 -9.32
CA GLU A 57 -17.72 -8.32 -8.72
C GLU A 57 -16.93 -7.36 -7.82
N ASN A 58 -15.83 -7.82 -7.19
CA ASN A 58 -15.00 -6.96 -6.36
C ASN A 58 -14.24 -5.92 -7.22
N HIS A 59 -13.80 -6.28 -8.41
CA HIS A 59 -13.21 -5.34 -9.36
C HIS A 59 -14.26 -4.34 -9.88
N LYS A 60 -15.50 -4.77 -10.12
CA LYS A 60 -16.61 -3.87 -10.49
C LYS A 60 -16.96 -2.91 -9.37
N LEU A 61 -16.92 -3.37 -8.13
CA LEU A 61 -17.13 -2.52 -6.95
C LEU A 61 -16.08 -1.41 -6.90
N LEU A 62 -14.79 -1.73 -7.07
CA LEU A 62 -13.73 -0.72 -7.15
C LEU A 62 -13.93 0.23 -8.35
N ALA A 63 -14.39 -0.29 -9.49
CA ALA A 63 -14.68 0.52 -10.69
C ALA A 63 -15.80 1.52 -10.46
N SER A 64 -16.78 1.22 -9.62
CA SER A 64 -17.88 2.14 -9.28
C SER A 64 -17.41 3.40 -8.57
N MET A 65 -16.24 3.35 -7.91
CA MET A 65 -15.63 4.47 -7.23
C MET A 65 -14.68 5.30 -8.13
N ALA A 66 -14.47 4.90 -9.40
CA ALA A 66 -13.69 5.69 -10.34
C ALA A 66 -14.36 7.03 -10.63
N GLY A 67 -13.56 8.09 -10.85
CA GLY A 67 -14.03 9.43 -11.13
C GLY A 67 -13.21 10.51 -10.46
N THR A 68 -13.69 11.74 -10.55
CA THR A 68 -13.08 12.92 -9.90
C THR A 68 -13.90 13.28 -8.66
N TRP A 69 -13.21 13.49 -7.54
CA TRP A 69 -13.81 13.76 -6.25
C TRP A 69 -13.25 15.05 -5.65
N SER A 70 -14.08 15.89 -5.09
CA SER A 70 -13.64 16.87 -4.09
C SER A 70 -13.65 16.20 -2.73
N TYR A 71 -12.71 16.57 -1.86
CA TYR A 71 -12.69 16.06 -0.51
C TYR A 71 -12.48 17.17 0.53
N THR A 72 -12.94 16.90 1.74
CA THR A 72 -12.61 17.64 2.95
C THR A 72 -12.01 16.69 3.97
N VAL A 73 -10.83 17.02 4.49
CA VAL A 73 -10.13 16.26 5.53
C VAL A 73 -10.33 16.98 6.86
N GLN A 74 -10.60 16.22 7.92
CA GLN A 74 -10.49 16.60 9.32
C GLN A 74 -9.38 15.76 9.94
N MET A 75 -8.38 16.40 10.56
CA MET A 75 -7.22 15.73 11.14
C MET A 75 -7.03 16.14 12.60
N TRP A 76 -7.01 15.17 13.51
CA TRP A 76 -6.81 15.38 14.96
C TRP A 76 -5.33 15.16 15.31
N MET A 77 -4.53 16.22 15.18
CA MET A 77 -3.08 16.19 15.50
C MET A 77 -2.84 16.19 17.02
N ASN A 78 -3.72 16.84 17.80
CA ASN A 78 -3.62 16.90 19.25
C ASN A 78 -4.37 15.70 19.87
N PRO A 79 -3.76 14.96 20.83
CA PRO A 79 -4.43 13.88 21.54
C PRO A 79 -5.55 14.32 22.52
N ASP A 80 -5.69 15.62 22.81
CA ASP A 80 -6.78 16.12 23.62
C ASP A 80 -8.13 15.86 22.91
N PRO A 81 -9.07 15.12 23.53
CA PRO A 81 -10.37 14.82 22.93
C PRO A 81 -11.23 16.07 22.64
N ASN A 82 -10.93 17.21 23.25
CA ASN A 82 -11.61 18.48 23.01
C ASN A 82 -10.92 19.34 21.93
N ALA A 83 -9.78 18.90 21.41
CA ALA A 83 -9.08 19.63 20.35
C ALA A 83 -9.91 19.62 19.07
N LYS A 84 -10.03 20.79 18.45
CA LYS A 84 -10.66 20.89 17.12
C LYS A 84 -9.73 20.29 16.08
N PRO A 85 -10.29 19.55 15.08
CA PRO A 85 -9.49 19.05 13.97
C PRO A 85 -9.00 20.21 13.09
N GLU A 86 -7.85 20.03 12.49
CA GLU A 86 -7.43 20.84 11.36
C GLU A 86 -8.22 20.39 10.12
N VAL A 87 -8.66 21.39 9.33
CA VAL A 87 -9.51 21.14 8.16
C VAL A 87 -8.78 21.57 6.90
N SER A 88 -8.66 20.65 5.95
CA SER A 88 -8.13 20.93 4.62
C SER A 88 -9.03 20.38 3.52
N LYS A 89 -8.80 20.81 2.27
CA LYS A 89 -9.61 20.42 1.12
C LYS A 89 -8.72 20.13 -0.08
N GLY A 90 -9.25 19.30 -0.97
CA GLY A 90 -8.53 18.98 -2.19
C GLY A 90 -9.36 18.24 -3.22
N THR A 91 -8.65 17.63 -4.16
CA THR A 91 -9.22 16.84 -5.25
C THR A 91 -8.52 15.49 -5.31
N ALA A 92 -9.30 14.43 -5.48
CA ALA A 92 -8.83 13.09 -5.77
C ALA A 92 -9.34 12.66 -7.15
N ILE A 93 -8.47 12.07 -7.97
CA ILE A 93 -8.81 11.56 -9.29
C ILE A 93 -8.50 10.06 -9.28
N ARG A 94 -9.55 9.23 -9.36
CA ARG A 94 -9.43 7.78 -9.35
C ARG A 94 -9.70 7.21 -10.74
N LYS A 95 -8.73 6.50 -11.31
CA LYS A 95 -8.75 5.95 -12.66
C LYS A 95 -8.50 4.45 -12.65
N SER A 96 -9.19 3.76 -13.56
CA SER A 96 -8.92 2.35 -13.84
C SER A 96 -7.57 2.17 -14.54
N MET A 97 -6.84 1.14 -14.16
CA MET A 97 -5.59 0.69 -14.76
C MET A 97 -5.70 -0.78 -15.19
N MET A 98 -4.87 -1.18 -16.17
CA MET A 98 -4.70 -2.57 -16.60
C MET A 98 -6.05 -3.28 -16.86
N ASN A 99 -6.94 -2.58 -17.60
CA ASN A 99 -8.27 -3.09 -17.96
C ASN A 99 -9.16 -3.42 -16.74
N GLY A 100 -9.11 -2.59 -15.68
CA GLY A 100 -9.96 -2.75 -14.50
C GLY A 100 -9.41 -3.68 -13.41
N ARG A 101 -8.15 -4.11 -13.51
CA ARG A 101 -7.49 -4.92 -12.46
C ARG A 101 -7.10 -4.09 -11.25
N PHE A 102 -6.66 -2.86 -11.51
CA PHE A 102 -6.24 -1.92 -10.48
C PHE A 102 -6.84 -0.54 -10.73
N PHE A 103 -6.82 0.28 -9.69
CA PHE A 103 -7.30 1.64 -9.70
C PHE A 103 -6.24 2.54 -9.06
N VAL A 104 -5.77 3.54 -9.77
CA VAL A 104 -4.88 4.57 -9.23
C VAL A 104 -5.70 5.76 -8.79
N THR A 105 -5.39 6.28 -7.62
CA THR A 105 -5.97 7.52 -7.09
C THR A 105 -4.86 8.55 -6.92
N ASP A 106 -4.93 9.65 -7.67
CA ASP A 106 -4.07 10.82 -7.51
C ASP A 106 -4.78 11.84 -6.62
N VAL A 107 -4.12 12.28 -5.57
CA VAL A 107 -4.65 13.23 -4.58
C VAL A 107 -3.83 14.50 -4.59
N THR A 108 -4.50 15.65 -4.60
CA THR A 108 -3.86 16.97 -4.47
C THR A 108 -4.70 17.86 -3.57
N GLY A 109 -4.06 18.53 -2.63
CA GLY A 109 -4.71 19.48 -1.71
C GLY A 109 -3.73 20.49 -1.15
N ASN A 110 -4.24 21.47 -0.42
CA ASN A 110 -3.44 22.41 0.33
C ASN A 110 -3.69 22.20 1.82
N MET A 111 -2.63 22.17 2.59
CA MET A 111 -2.68 22.03 4.04
C MET A 111 -1.65 22.95 4.69
N GLN A 112 -1.80 23.19 5.97
CA GLN A 112 -0.80 23.88 6.76
C GLN A 112 -0.04 22.89 7.64
N MET A 113 1.29 23.04 7.68
CA MET A 113 2.16 22.20 8.48
C MET A 113 3.12 23.06 9.31
N PRO A 114 3.44 22.66 10.54
CA PRO A 114 4.44 23.36 11.34
C PRO A 114 5.82 23.21 10.67
N GLY A 115 6.45 24.34 10.38
CA GLY A 115 7.86 24.35 9.94
C GLY A 115 8.83 24.10 11.10
N ALA A 116 10.12 23.95 10.80
CA ALA A 116 11.17 23.76 11.80
C ALA A 116 11.28 24.95 12.81
N ASP A 117 10.77 26.12 12.43
CA ASP A 117 10.65 27.32 13.26
C ASP A 117 9.36 27.38 14.10
N GLY A 118 8.56 26.32 14.09
CA GLY A 118 7.28 26.22 14.78
C GLY A 118 6.13 27.03 14.15
N LYS A 119 6.38 27.75 13.05
CA LYS A 119 5.33 28.53 12.37
C LYS A 119 4.61 27.64 11.36
N MET A 120 3.30 27.82 11.24
CA MET A 120 2.50 27.16 10.21
C MET A 120 2.88 27.69 8.83
N LYS A 121 3.11 26.77 7.89
CA LYS A 121 3.46 27.07 6.48
C LYS A 121 2.50 26.34 5.56
N ASP A 122 2.07 27.02 4.52
CA ASP A 122 1.27 26.43 3.45
C ASP A 122 2.09 25.41 2.70
N MET A 123 1.51 24.24 2.49
CA MET A 123 2.12 23.15 1.73
C MET A 123 1.10 22.54 0.77
N THR A 124 1.53 22.30 -0.47
CA THR A 124 0.75 21.49 -1.39
C THR A 124 0.97 20.01 -1.08
N PHE A 125 -0.07 19.34 -0.62
CA PHE A 125 -0.09 17.92 -0.44
C PHE A 125 -0.31 17.21 -1.77
N LYS A 126 0.48 16.15 -2.03
CA LYS A 126 0.32 15.25 -3.15
C LYS A 126 0.46 13.83 -2.66
N GLY A 127 -0.52 12.99 -2.99
CA GLY A 127 -0.50 11.59 -2.62
C GLY A 127 -0.98 10.73 -3.80
N MET A 128 -0.58 9.47 -3.80
CA MET A 128 -0.98 8.47 -4.78
C MET A 128 -1.22 7.14 -4.09
N GLY A 129 -2.36 6.52 -4.43
CA GLY A 129 -2.67 5.15 -4.02
C GLY A 129 -2.96 4.27 -5.23
N ILE A 130 -2.65 2.99 -5.12
CA ILE A 130 -3.09 1.96 -6.06
C ILE A 130 -3.88 0.94 -5.27
N GLU A 131 -5.08 0.61 -5.75
CA GLU A 131 -5.95 -0.38 -5.14
C GLU A 131 -6.32 -1.46 -6.13
N GLY A 132 -6.57 -2.65 -5.62
CA GLY A 132 -7.01 -3.80 -6.39
C GLY A 132 -7.69 -4.85 -5.52
N TYR A 133 -8.13 -5.93 -6.15
CA TYR A 133 -8.61 -7.11 -5.47
C TYR A 133 -7.76 -8.32 -5.86
N ASP A 134 -7.14 -8.96 -4.88
CA ASP A 134 -6.33 -10.15 -5.06
C ASP A 134 -7.24 -11.40 -4.99
N ASN A 135 -7.44 -12.06 -6.14
CA ASN A 135 -8.27 -13.27 -6.23
C ASN A 135 -7.67 -14.47 -5.48
N VAL A 136 -6.36 -14.50 -5.27
CA VAL A 136 -5.66 -15.56 -4.54
C VAL A 136 -5.87 -15.40 -3.05
N LYS A 137 -5.57 -14.22 -2.52
CA LYS A 137 -5.76 -13.89 -1.10
C LYS A 137 -7.22 -13.67 -0.74
N LYS A 138 -8.09 -13.38 -1.73
CA LYS A 138 -9.49 -12.94 -1.56
C LYS A 138 -9.60 -11.69 -0.69
N LYS A 139 -8.67 -10.74 -0.92
CA LYS A 139 -8.57 -9.49 -0.19
C LYS A 139 -8.53 -8.30 -1.13
N PHE A 140 -9.08 -7.19 -0.69
CA PHE A 140 -8.75 -5.88 -1.25
C PHE A 140 -7.35 -5.51 -0.79
N ILE A 141 -6.54 -4.97 -1.68
CA ILE A 141 -5.17 -4.54 -1.41
C ILE A 141 -5.04 -3.08 -1.78
N GLY A 142 -4.30 -2.33 -0.99
CA GLY A 142 -4.02 -0.92 -1.21
C GLY A 142 -2.55 -0.58 -0.97
N THR A 143 -2.09 0.44 -1.68
CA THR A 143 -0.81 1.10 -1.41
C THR A 143 -1.03 2.59 -1.27
N TRP A 144 -0.16 3.26 -0.52
CA TRP A 144 -0.16 4.70 -0.40
C TRP A 144 1.25 5.25 -0.34
N ALA A 145 1.49 6.32 -1.09
CA ALA A 145 2.70 7.13 -1.04
C ALA A 145 2.33 8.60 -1.18
N ASP A 146 3.04 9.48 -0.49
CA ASP A 146 2.80 10.92 -0.54
C ASP A 146 4.10 11.72 -0.41
N ASN A 147 4.00 13.03 -0.57
CA ASN A 147 5.15 13.93 -0.50
C ASN A 147 5.55 14.36 0.92
N MET A 148 4.98 13.71 1.95
CA MET A 148 5.37 13.91 3.35
C MET A 148 6.50 12.98 3.77
N GLY A 149 6.65 11.84 3.07
CA GLY A 149 7.62 10.80 3.37
C GLY A 149 8.26 10.19 2.14
N THR A 150 9.02 9.10 2.34
CA THR A 150 9.68 8.34 1.27
C THR A 150 9.30 6.86 1.30
N SER A 151 8.38 6.47 2.19
CA SER A 151 7.91 5.10 2.31
C SER A 151 6.67 4.85 1.46
N ILE A 152 6.43 3.57 1.16
CA ILE A 152 5.16 3.12 0.59
C ILE A 152 4.47 2.27 1.66
N MET A 153 3.28 2.69 2.07
CA MET A 153 2.43 1.91 2.95
C MET A 153 1.66 0.87 2.12
N MET A 154 1.46 -0.31 2.69
CA MET A 154 0.61 -1.36 2.12
C MET A 154 -0.48 -1.73 3.12
N SER A 155 -1.68 -1.98 2.62
CA SER A 155 -2.83 -2.41 3.42
C SER A 155 -3.60 -3.53 2.72
N GLU A 156 -4.23 -4.38 3.52
CA GLU A 156 -5.13 -5.44 3.06
C GLU A 156 -6.45 -5.34 3.82
N GLY A 157 -7.56 -5.66 3.16
CA GLY A 157 -8.86 -5.52 3.79
C GLY A 157 -9.98 -6.33 3.17
N ASP A 158 -11.14 -6.20 3.78
CA ASP A 158 -12.39 -6.84 3.38
C ASP A 158 -13.48 -5.80 3.11
N TYR A 159 -14.50 -6.21 2.38
CA TYR A 159 -15.72 -5.42 2.16
C TYR A 159 -16.93 -6.12 2.78
N ASP A 160 -17.64 -5.36 3.58
CA ASP A 160 -18.94 -5.78 4.10
C ASP A 160 -20.07 -5.18 3.23
N PRO A 161 -20.82 -6.00 2.45
CA PRO A 161 -21.89 -5.50 1.61
C PRO A 161 -23.11 -5.01 2.38
N ALA A 162 -23.31 -5.45 3.64
CA ALA A 162 -24.46 -5.03 4.45
C ALA A 162 -24.30 -3.58 4.91
N THR A 163 -23.10 -3.17 5.26
CA THR A 163 -22.77 -1.80 5.69
C THR A 163 -22.17 -0.95 4.57
N LYS A 164 -21.86 -1.55 3.42
CA LYS A 164 -21.15 -0.96 2.27
C LYS A 164 -19.78 -0.38 2.68
N THR A 165 -19.04 -1.11 3.50
CA THR A 165 -17.84 -0.64 4.14
C THR A 165 -16.65 -1.53 3.81
N PHE A 166 -15.55 -0.92 3.34
CA PHE A 166 -14.23 -1.57 3.32
C PHE A 166 -13.54 -1.31 4.66
N THR A 167 -12.89 -2.33 5.19
CA THR A 167 -12.00 -2.19 6.34
C THR A 167 -10.64 -2.74 5.97
N TYR A 168 -9.65 -1.84 5.88
CA TYR A 168 -8.27 -2.20 5.62
C TYR A 168 -7.45 -2.12 6.91
N THR A 169 -6.42 -2.94 6.99
CA THR A 169 -5.39 -2.87 8.02
C THR A 169 -4.01 -2.83 7.38
N GLY A 170 -3.08 -2.14 8.00
CA GLY A 170 -1.72 -2.02 7.54
C GLY A 170 -0.79 -1.64 8.68
N GLU A 171 0.49 -1.56 8.35
CA GLU A 171 1.53 -1.09 9.26
C GLU A 171 2.48 -0.21 8.48
N TYR A 172 2.93 0.87 9.07
CA TYR A 172 3.99 1.71 8.52
C TYR A 172 4.97 2.13 9.61
N GLU A 173 6.12 2.62 9.21
CA GLU A 173 7.17 3.10 10.08
C GLU A 173 7.59 4.48 9.61
N ALA A 174 7.13 5.52 10.30
CA ALA A 174 7.46 6.91 9.98
C ALA A 174 8.79 7.34 10.62
N ILE A 175 9.15 6.75 11.76
CA ILE A 175 10.38 6.99 12.51
C ILE A 175 11.03 5.63 12.77
N PRO A 176 12.35 5.47 12.55
CA PRO A 176 13.05 4.20 12.74
C PRO A 176 12.73 3.54 14.09
N GLY A 177 12.26 2.28 14.05
CA GLY A 177 11.88 1.50 15.22
C GLY A 177 10.47 1.78 15.76
N MET A 178 9.75 2.76 15.23
CA MET A 178 8.39 3.10 15.64
C MET A 178 7.36 2.61 14.60
N LYS A 179 6.98 1.36 14.73
CA LYS A 179 5.93 0.76 13.90
C LYS A 179 4.55 1.22 14.36
N GLN A 180 3.77 1.72 13.42
CA GLN A 180 2.42 2.18 13.63
C GLN A 180 1.43 1.29 12.90
N LYS A 181 0.54 0.65 13.63
CA LYS A 181 -0.60 -0.08 13.06
C LYS A 181 -1.71 0.90 12.72
N ILE A 182 -2.34 0.65 11.58
CA ILE A 182 -3.47 1.46 11.13
C ILE A 182 -4.67 0.59 10.78
N ARG A 183 -5.83 1.18 10.92
CA ARG A 183 -7.08 0.68 10.36
C ARG A 183 -7.77 1.81 9.61
N GLU A 184 -8.08 1.53 8.36
CA GLU A 184 -8.78 2.43 7.46
C GLU A 184 -10.19 1.89 7.20
N VAL A 185 -11.20 2.74 7.33
CA VAL A 185 -12.59 2.38 7.10
C VAL A 185 -13.16 3.27 6.01
N VAL A 186 -13.43 2.70 4.83
CA VAL A 186 -14.02 3.42 3.70
C VAL A 186 -15.48 3.01 3.56
N LYS A 187 -16.42 3.94 3.77
CA LYS A 187 -17.86 3.70 3.66
C LYS A 187 -18.43 4.34 2.41
N ILE A 188 -19.04 3.56 1.54
CA ILE A 188 -19.81 4.04 0.40
C ILE A 188 -21.19 4.47 0.92
N VAL A 189 -21.44 5.77 0.94
CA VAL A 189 -22.73 6.35 1.35
C VAL A 189 -23.75 6.18 0.21
N ASP A 190 -23.38 6.68 -0.98
CA ASP A 190 -24.14 6.55 -2.21
C ASP A 190 -23.18 6.64 -3.43
N LYS A 191 -23.72 6.77 -4.65
CA LYS A 191 -22.93 6.83 -5.89
C LYS A 191 -22.03 8.07 -6.00
N ASP A 192 -22.34 9.12 -5.24
CA ASP A 192 -21.68 10.42 -5.30
C ASP A 192 -20.96 10.81 -3.98
N HIS A 193 -21.10 9.99 -2.92
CA HIS A 193 -20.49 10.26 -1.62
C HIS A 193 -19.88 9.00 -1.01
N HIS A 194 -18.68 9.13 -0.47
CA HIS A 194 -18.07 8.15 0.41
C HIS A 194 -17.23 8.85 1.47
N THR A 195 -16.93 8.15 2.57
CA THR A 195 -16.09 8.64 3.65
C THR A 195 -14.92 7.69 3.86
N LEU A 196 -13.84 8.22 4.40
CA LEU A 196 -12.70 7.46 4.90
C LEU A 196 -12.44 7.88 6.33
N GLU A 197 -12.34 6.94 7.24
CA GLU A 197 -11.89 7.14 8.61
C GLU A 197 -10.57 6.41 8.80
N TRP A 198 -9.61 7.08 9.43
CA TRP A 198 -8.29 6.56 9.70
C TRP A 198 -8.05 6.47 11.19
N TYR A 199 -7.67 5.29 11.63
CA TYR A 199 -7.42 4.97 13.02
C TYR A 199 -5.99 4.55 13.21
N GLU A 200 -5.38 5.00 14.31
CA GLU A 200 -4.01 4.67 14.72
C GLU A 200 -3.98 4.20 16.16
N ASP A 201 -3.02 3.34 16.47
CA ASP A 201 -2.73 2.99 17.87
C ASP A 201 -2.00 4.17 18.53
N ARG A 202 -2.59 4.73 19.57
CA ARG A 202 -1.99 5.77 20.40
C ARG A 202 -1.81 5.24 21.82
N GLY A 203 -0.64 4.64 22.09
CA GLY A 203 -0.30 4.14 23.41
C GLY A 203 -1.13 2.92 23.86
N GLY A 204 -1.46 2.01 22.93
CA GLY A 204 -2.24 0.81 23.19
C GLY A 204 -3.75 0.99 23.05
N GLN A 205 -4.21 2.18 22.65
CA GLN A 205 -5.61 2.46 22.36
C GLN A 205 -5.77 2.98 20.92
N GLU A 206 -6.71 2.39 20.20
CA GLU A 206 -7.05 2.86 18.85
C GLU A 206 -7.82 4.18 18.92
N ALA A 207 -7.36 5.19 18.20
CA ALA A 207 -7.99 6.49 18.09
C ALA A 207 -8.19 6.89 16.63
N LYS A 208 -9.33 7.51 16.33
CA LYS A 208 -9.56 8.15 15.02
C LYS A 208 -8.72 9.41 14.93
N THR A 209 -7.79 9.46 13.98
CA THR A 209 -6.86 10.58 13.80
C THR A 209 -7.16 11.38 12.54
N MET A 210 -7.93 10.80 11.60
CA MET A 210 -8.35 11.51 10.39
C MET A 210 -9.72 11.02 9.92
N GLU A 211 -10.46 11.93 9.33
CA GLU A 211 -11.70 11.65 8.60
C GLU A 211 -11.71 12.43 7.29
N ILE A 212 -12.10 11.78 6.20
CA ILE A 212 -12.22 12.41 4.89
C ILE A 212 -13.63 12.17 4.35
N ALA A 213 -14.28 13.25 3.96
CA ALA A 213 -15.55 13.20 3.24
C ALA A 213 -15.32 13.53 1.76
N TYR A 214 -15.74 12.63 0.88
CA TYR A 214 -15.62 12.75 -0.57
C TYR A 214 -16.97 13.03 -1.22
N THR A 215 -16.98 13.95 -2.17
CA THR A 215 -18.13 14.25 -3.03
C THR A 215 -17.70 14.20 -4.48
N ARG A 216 -18.42 13.44 -5.32
CA ARG A 216 -18.12 13.29 -6.74
C ARG A 216 -18.29 14.63 -7.47
N LYS A 217 -17.30 15.00 -8.27
CA LYS A 217 -17.43 16.15 -9.18
C LYS A 217 -18.22 15.73 -10.43
N LYS A 218 -19.16 16.55 -10.80
CA LYS A 218 -19.94 16.42 -12.08
C LYS A 218 -19.14 16.99 -13.24
#